data_7892e0235fce8b6dcad01aaf6c8a5ff1
#
_entry.id   7892e0235fce8b6dcad01aaf6c8a5ff1
#
_cell.length_a   1.000
_cell.length_b   1.000
_cell.length_c   1.000
_cell.angle_alpha   90.00
_cell.angle_beta   90.00
_cell.angle_gamma   90.00
#
_symmetry.space_group_name_H-M   'P 1'
#
loop_
_entity.id
_entity.type
_entity.pdbx_description
1 polymer ?
#
loop_
_entity_poly.entity_id
_entity_poly.type
_entity_poly.pdbx_seq_one_letter_code
_entity_poly.pdbx_strand_id
1 'polypeptide(L)'
;MKRPKIIIDKHIPFMEGRPEKEADVEYLDQDEITPDKVKEADAIVVRTRTLCNQALLDGSKVKLVVTATIGTDHIDLPYCQEKGITVRNSPGCNAPGVAQYVWTALLRQGFTPGRDKLGLIGYGNVGKIVADWARLLGCEVLVSDPPLADKAAEENSDWLPQNMEN
;
A
#
# COMPACT_ATOMS: atom_id res chain seq x y z
N MET A 1 -18.91 -13.37 23.97
CA MET A 1 -18.70 -12.05 23.27
C MET A 1 -19.43 -12.10 21.95
N LYS A 2 -20.06 -10.99 21.52
CA LYS A 2 -20.67 -10.90 20.19
C LYS A 2 -19.54 -10.90 19.14
N ARG A 3 -19.67 -11.72 18.10
CA ARG A 3 -18.67 -11.75 17.02
C ARG A 3 -18.75 -10.43 16.24
N PRO A 4 -17.64 -9.82 15.85
CA PRO A 4 -17.66 -8.62 15.02
C PRO A 4 -18.22 -8.93 13.62
N LYS A 5 -18.99 -8.02 13.06
CA LYS A 5 -19.47 -8.11 11.68
C LYS A 5 -18.50 -7.42 10.74
N ILE A 6 -18.03 -8.13 9.72
CA ILE A 6 -17.09 -7.61 8.72
C ILE A 6 -17.70 -7.72 7.33
N ILE A 7 -17.66 -6.64 6.56
CA ILE A 7 -18.00 -6.64 5.14
C ILE A 7 -16.72 -6.63 4.32
N ILE A 8 -16.60 -7.53 3.36
CA ILE A 8 -15.40 -7.71 2.54
C ILE A 8 -15.78 -7.64 1.06
N ASP A 9 -15.02 -6.85 0.29
CA ASP A 9 -15.10 -6.90 -1.19
C ASP A 9 -14.68 -8.30 -1.65
N LYS A 10 -15.62 -9.02 -2.26
CA LYS A 10 -15.46 -10.43 -2.67
C LYS A 10 -14.33 -10.67 -3.69
N HIS A 11 -13.86 -9.62 -4.35
CA HIS A 11 -12.78 -9.72 -5.31
C HIS A 11 -11.37 -9.60 -4.68
N ILE A 12 -11.28 -9.50 -3.35
CA ILE A 12 -10.01 -9.60 -2.65
C ILE A 12 -9.62 -11.07 -2.55
N PRO A 13 -8.53 -11.51 -3.19
CA PRO A 13 -8.18 -12.92 -3.22
C PRO A 13 -7.74 -13.44 -1.85
N PHE A 14 -7.92 -14.72 -1.62
CA PHE A 14 -7.43 -15.47 -0.44
C PHE A 14 -8.00 -15.00 0.92
N MET A 15 -9.15 -14.33 0.92
CA MET A 15 -9.81 -13.90 2.17
C MET A 15 -10.67 -15.00 2.79
N GLU A 16 -11.38 -15.77 1.96
CA GLU A 16 -12.32 -16.82 2.43
C GLU A 16 -11.66 -17.84 3.39
N GLY A 17 -12.40 -18.23 4.41
CA GLY A 17 -11.99 -19.23 5.40
C GLY A 17 -11.04 -18.73 6.49
N ARG A 18 -10.61 -17.47 6.44
CA ARG A 18 -9.71 -16.89 7.46
C ARG A 18 -10.44 -16.00 8.46
N PRO A 19 -11.10 -14.90 8.05
CA PRO A 19 -11.77 -14.03 9.00
C PRO A 19 -13.03 -14.65 9.62
N GLU A 20 -13.66 -15.63 8.97
CA GLU A 20 -14.84 -16.33 9.47
C GLU A 20 -14.59 -17.13 10.76
N LYS A 21 -13.33 -17.38 11.08
CA LYS A 21 -12.96 -18.03 12.35
C LYS A 21 -13.29 -17.13 13.55
N GLU A 22 -13.15 -15.82 13.37
CA GLU A 22 -13.22 -14.84 14.45
C GLU A 22 -14.39 -13.85 14.29
N ALA A 23 -14.98 -13.74 13.08
CA ALA A 23 -15.98 -12.75 12.73
C ALA A 23 -17.14 -13.34 11.93
N ASP A 24 -18.27 -12.61 11.92
CA ASP A 24 -19.37 -12.84 10.99
C ASP A 24 -19.07 -12.03 9.73
N VAL A 25 -18.83 -12.72 8.61
CA VAL A 25 -18.35 -12.12 7.37
C VAL A 25 -19.42 -12.13 6.30
N GLU A 26 -19.59 -10.99 5.61
CA GLU A 26 -20.42 -10.84 4.43
C GLU A 26 -19.53 -10.40 3.27
N TYR A 27 -19.47 -11.22 2.20
CA TYR A 27 -18.75 -10.90 0.97
C TYR A 27 -19.70 -10.24 -0.03
N LEU A 28 -19.35 -9.04 -0.48
CA LEU A 28 -20.17 -8.22 -1.37
C LEU A 28 -19.37 -7.77 -2.61
N ASP A 29 -20.08 -7.54 -3.71
CA ASP A 29 -19.53 -6.73 -4.78
C ASP A 29 -19.35 -5.28 -4.31
N GLN A 30 -18.40 -4.57 -4.91
CA GLN A 30 -18.16 -3.16 -4.60
C GLN A 30 -19.43 -2.31 -4.68
N ASP A 31 -20.30 -2.57 -5.65
CA ASP A 31 -21.55 -1.82 -5.88
C ASP A 31 -22.64 -2.18 -4.87
N GLU A 32 -22.47 -3.28 -4.15
CA GLU A 32 -23.37 -3.73 -3.07
C GLU A 32 -22.92 -3.21 -1.70
N ILE A 33 -21.70 -2.66 -1.58
CA ILE A 33 -21.21 -2.04 -0.34
C ILE A 33 -21.85 -0.65 -0.21
N THR A 34 -23.05 -0.62 0.30
CA THR A 34 -23.90 0.56 0.44
C THR A 34 -24.00 1.01 1.91
N PRO A 35 -24.48 2.25 2.18
CA PRO A 35 -24.67 2.73 3.55
C PRO A 35 -25.53 1.81 4.42
N ASP A 36 -26.61 1.24 3.84
CA ASP A 36 -27.48 0.31 4.57
C ASP A 36 -26.75 -0.98 4.97
N LYS A 37 -25.89 -1.49 4.10
CA LYS A 37 -25.10 -2.69 4.36
C LYS A 37 -24.04 -2.46 5.44
N VAL A 38 -23.33 -1.33 5.38
CA VAL A 38 -22.25 -1.05 6.33
C VAL A 38 -22.73 -0.56 7.68
N LYS A 39 -24.01 -0.17 7.79
CA LYS A 39 -24.59 0.40 9.00
C LYS A 39 -24.32 -0.40 10.28
N GLU A 40 -24.44 -1.69 10.21
CA GLU A 40 -24.26 -2.61 11.36
C GLU A 40 -22.90 -3.34 11.32
N ALA A 41 -22.02 -2.98 10.40
CA ALA A 41 -20.67 -3.55 10.32
C ALA A 41 -19.72 -2.90 11.33
N ASP A 42 -18.87 -3.70 11.95
CA ASP A 42 -17.78 -3.24 12.82
C ASP A 42 -16.53 -2.88 12.02
N ALA A 43 -16.33 -3.55 10.87
CA ALA A 43 -15.23 -3.28 9.95
C ALA A 43 -15.62 -3.52 8.49
N ILE A 44 -14.92 -2.84 7.59
CA ILE A 44 -15.00 -3.09 6.14
C ILE A 44 -13.61 -3.31 5.54
N VAL A 45 -13.52 -4.24 4.59
CA VAL A 45 -12.31 -4.53 3.83
C VAL A 45 -12.60 -4.28 2.36
N VAL A 46 -11.96 -3.29 1.77
CA VAL A 46 -12.31 -2.75 0.46
C VAL A 46 -11.12 -2.71 -0.49
N ARG A 47 -11.41 -2.39 -1.76
CA ARG A 47 -10.43 -2.01 -2.78
C ARG A 47 -10.70 -0.58 -3.27
N THR A 48 -9.89 -0.09 -4.21
CA THR A 48 -9.92 1.28 -4.72
C THR A 48 -11.26 1.77 -5.29
N ARG A 49 -12.18 0.88 -5.63
CA ARG A 49 -13.46 1.26 -6.26
C ARG A 49 -14.56 1.61 -5.25
N THR A 50 -14.39 1.25 -3.97
CA THR A 50 -15.35 1.62 -2.92
C THR A 50 -14.89 2.93 -2.28
N LEU A 51 -15.66 3.99 -2.47
CA LEU A 51 -15.40 5.30 -1.86
C LEU A 51 -15.80 5.28 -0.39
N CYS A 52 -14.82 5.27 0.50
CA CYS A 52 -15.03 5.31 1.95
C CYS A 52 -15.03 6.76 2.44
N ASN A 53 -16.16 7.41 2.31
CA ASN A 53 -16.38 8.81 2.68
C ASN A 53 -17.58 8.95 3.63
N GLN A 54 -17.93 10.19 3.96
CA GLN A 54 -19.10 10.48 4.78
C GLN A 54 -20.37 9.82 4.26
N ALA A 55 -20.61 9.83 2.94
CA ALA A 55 -21.84 9.26 2.36
C ALA A 55 -21.98 7.74 2.64
N LEU A 56 -20.87 7.01 2.70
CA LEU A 56 -20.88 5.57 3.00
C LEU A 56 -20.89 5.29 4.51
N LEU A 57 -20.11 6.07 5.29
CA LEU A 57 -19.75 5.70 6.66
C LEU A 57 -20.57 6.40 7.74
N ASP A 58 -21.29 7.48 7.39
CA ASP A 58 -22.04 8.25 8.41
C ASP A 58 -23.19 7.42 9.00
N GLY A 59 -23.33 7.50 10.31
CA GLY A 59 -24.32 6.71 11.06
C GLY A 59 -24.03 5.19 11.11
N SER A 60 -22.90 4.73 10.60
CA SER A 60 -22.49 3.33 10.70
C SER A 60 -21.79 3.02 12.02
N LYS A 61 -21.65 1.73 12.35
CA LYS A 61 -20.86 1.24 13.49
C LYS A 61 -19.41 0.96 13.14
N VAL A 62 -18.99 1.26 11.91
CA VAL A 62 -17.65 0.95 11.41
C VAL A 62 -16.57 1.67 12.23
N LYS A 63 -15.63 0.91 12.77
CA LYS A 63 -14.47 1.40 13.51
C LYS A 63 -13.15 1.13 12.80
N LEU A 64 -13.18 0.29 11.77
CA LEU A 64 -12.00 -0.10 11.02
C LEU A 64 -12.31 -0.17 9.53
N VAL A 65 -11.57 0.57 8.74
CA VAL A 65 -11.52 0.47 7.28
C VAL A 65 -10.16 -0.10 6.90
N VAL A 66 -10.17 -1.24 6.21
CA VAL A 66 -8.95 -1.84 5.66
C VAL A 66 -9.03 -1.78 4.15
N THR A 67 -8.01 -1.24 3.50
CA THR A 67 -7.91 -1.35 2.05
C THR A 67 -6.85 -2.36 1.64
N ALA A 68 -7.23 -3.29 0.77
CA ALA A 68 -6.31 -4.28 0.18
C ALA A 68 -5.43 -3.66 -0.92
N THR A 69 -5.12 -2.37 -0.80
CA THR A 69 -4.33 -1.59 -1.75
C THR A 69 -3.28 -0.74 -1.02
N ILE A 70 -2.35 -0.19 -1.77
CA ILE A 70 -1.29 0.67 -1.22
C ILE A 70 -1.84 2.08 -0.98
N GLY A 71 -2.46 2.66 -2.02
CA GLY A 71 -3.03 4.01 -1.97
C GLY A 71 -4.33 4.06 -1.14
N THR A 72 -4.63 5.23 -0.63
CA THR A 72 -5.82 5.54 0.17
C THR A 72 -6.68 6.64 -0.44
N ASP A 73 -6.48 6.96 -1.72
CA ASP A 73 -7.16 8.07 -2.42
C ASP A 73 -8.69 7.94 -2.46
N HIS A 74 -9.19 6.72 -2.28
CA HIS A 74 -10.62 6.39 -2.19
C HIS A 74 -11.16 6.44 -0.74
N ILE A 75 -10.34 6.83 0.22
CA ILE A 75 -10.73 6.92 1.64
C ILE A 75 -10.58 8.36 2.11
N ASP A 76 -11.65 8.93 2.64
CA ASP A 76 -11.65 10.23 3.29
C ASP A 76 -10.98 10.12 4.67
N LEU A 77 -9.64 10.26 4.67
CA LEU A 77 -8.85 10.14 5.89
C LEU A 77 -9.22 11.19 6.95
N PRO A 78 -9.43 12.49 6.59
CA PRO A 78 -9.88 13.49 7.55
C PRO A 78 -11.21 13.11 8.22
N TYR A 79 -12.19 12.67 7.44
CA TYR A 79 -13.47 12.22 7.98
C TYR A 79 -13.31 11.00 8.89
N CYS A 80 -12.55 10.00 8.47
CA CYS A 80 -12.28 8.82 9.30
C CYS A 80 -11.62 9.19 10.63
N GLN A 81 -10.67 10.10 10.61
CA GLN A 81 -10.00 10.60 11.81
C GLN A 81 -10.97 11.32 12.75
N GLU A 82 -11.81 12.21 12.23
CA GLU A 82 -12.84 12.93 13.00
C GLU A 82 -13.80 11.96 13.69
N LYS A 83 -14.22 10.91 13.00
CA LYS A 83 -15.15 9.88 13.51
C LYS A 83 -14.48 8.78 14.34
N GLY A 84 -13.17 8.83 14.54
CA GLY A 84 -12.44 7.81 15.28
C GLY A 84 -12.37 6.45 14.57
N ILE A 85 -12.51 6.45 13.23
CA ILE A 85 -12.41 5.26 12.41
C ILE A 85 -10.94 5.01 12.07
N THR A 86 -10.42 3.86 12.45
CA THR A 86 -9.06 3.45 12.10
C THR A 86 -8.98 3.05 10.64
N VAL A 87 -7.99 3.57 9.92
CA VAL A 87 -7.71 3.15 8.54
C VAL A 87 -6.41 2.35 8.50
N ARG A 88 -6.41 1.25 7.73
CA ARG A 88 -5.22 0.43 7.45
C ARG A 88 -5.12 0.14 5.97
N ASN A 89 -3.90 0.24 5.45
CA ASN A 89 -3.53 -0.10 4.08
C ASN A 89 -2.31 -1.03 4.10
N SER A 90 -1.85 -1.44 2.92
CA SER A 90 -0.73 -2.39 2.80
C SER A 90 0.43 -1.78 1.97
N PRO A 91 1.12 -0.74 2.48
CA PRO A 91 2.22 -0.11 1.74
C PRO A 91 3.36 -1.12 1.51
N GLY A 92 3.84 -1.18 0.26
CA GLY A 92 4.94 -2.06 -0.12
C GLY A 92 4.60 -3.53 -0.33
N CYS A 93 3.35 -3.95 -0.16
CA CYS A 93 2.97 -5.37 -0.28
C CYS A 93 3.30 -5.98 -1.67
N ASN A 94 3.26 -5.21 -2.74
CA ASN A 94 3.58 -5.63 -4.11
C ASN A 94 5.01 -5.22 -4.55
N ALA A 95 5.78 -4.55 -3.70
CA ALA A 95 7.07 -3.99 -4.08
C ALA A 95 8.07 -5.03 -4.62
N PRO A 96 8.18 -6.25 -4.06
CA PRO A 96 9.04 -7.29 -4.63
C PRO A 96 8.65 -7.69 -6.05
N GLY A 97 7.35 -7.85 -6.32
CA GLY A 97 6.85 -8.18 -7.66
C GLY A 97 7.12 -7.08 -8.69
N VAL A 98 6.96 -5.81 -8.28
CA VAL A 98 7.28 -4.66 -9.13
C VAL A 98 8.79 -4.57 -9.39
N ALA A 99 9.62 -4.78 -8.36
CA ALA A 99 11.08 -4.82 -8.52
C ALA A 99 11.53 -5.93 -9.48
N GLN A 100 10.92 -7.11 -9.38
CA GLN A 100 11.16 -8.22 -10.31
C GLN A 100 10.79 -7.85 -11.75
N TYR A 101 9.66 -7.18 -11.94
CA TYR A 101 9.27 -6.69 -13.27
C TYR A 101 10.28 -5.69 -13.82
N VAL A 102 10.73 -4.72 -13.02
CA VAL A 102 11.75 -3.72 -13.41
C VAL A 102 13.03 -4.43 -13.86
N TRP A 103 13.54 -5.38 -13.06
CA TRP A 103 14.73 -6.14 -13.40
C TRP A 103 14.57 -6.97 -14.66
N THR A 104 13.41 -7.61 -14.83
CA THR A 104 13.11 -8.36 -16.05
C THR A 104 13.14 -7.46 -17.28
N ALA A 105 12.56 -6.25 -17.19
CA ALA A 105 12.57 -5.28 -18.28
C ALA A 105 13.99 -4.80 -18.61
N LEU A 106 14.79 -4.43 -17.60
CA LEU A 106 16.17 -4.00 -17.78
C LEU A 106 17.02 -5.06 -18.49
N LEU A 107 16.98 -6.30 -18.00
CA LEU A 107 17.74 -7.39 -18.59
C LEU A 107 17.31 -7.68 -20.03
N ARG A 108 16.02 -7.62 -20.34
CA ARG A 108 15.51 -7.79 -21.71
C ARG A 108 15.93 -6.67 -22.66
N GLN A 109 16.21 -5.47 -22.14
CA GLN A 109 16.73 -4.33 -22.91
C GLN A 109 18.27 -4.33 -23.01
N GLY A 110 18.92 -5.39 -22.54
CA GLY A 110 20.38 -5.54 -22.66
C GLY A 110 21.18 -4.93 -21.53
N PHE A 111 20.53 -4.49 -20.44
CA PHE A 111 21.24 -4.05 -19.25
C PHE A 111 22.11 -5.18 -18.71
N THR A 112 23.39 -4.90 -18.48
CA THR A 112 24.37 -5.88 -18.04
C THR A 112 24.84 -5.54 -16.62
N PRO A 113 24.40 -6.31 -15.59
CA PRO A 113 24.87 -6.13 -14.23
C PRO A 113 26.40 -6.15 -14.12
N GLY A 114 26.94 -5.32 -13.23
CA GLY A 114 28.39 -5.19 -13.03
C GLY A 114 29.14 -4.34 -14.08
N ARG A 115 28.51 -4.09 -15.24
CA ARG A 115 29.05 -3.22 -16.30
C ARG A 115 28.29 -1.89 -16.37
N ASP A 116 26.98 -1.96 -16.37
CA ASP A 116 26.12 -0.80 -16.56
C ASP A 116 25.77 -0.17 -15.19
N LYS A 117 25.60 1.14 -15.16
CA LYS A 117 25.21 1.89 -13.97
C LYS A 117 23.68 2.01 -13.92
N LEU A 118 23.11 1.98 -12.73
CA LEU A 118 21.69 2.14 -12.49
C LEU A 118 21.39 3.46 -11.83
N GLY A 119 20.63 4.34 -12.51
CA GLY A 119 20.06 5.54 -11.93
C GLY A 119 18.63 5.29 -11.43
N LEU A 120 18.32 5.69 -10.21
CA LEU A 120 17.01 5.57 -9.60
C LEU A 120 16.48 6.94 -9.19
N ILE A 121 15.27 7.25 -9.62
CA ILE A 121 14.49 8.39 -9.13
C ILE A 121 13.41 7.84 -8.19
N GLY A 122 13.53 8.16 -6.89
CA GLY A 122 12.71 7.61 -5.83
C GLY A 122 13.32 6.38 -5.15
N TYR A 123 13.42 6.44 -3.81
CA TYR A 123 13.99 5.39 -2.96
C TYR A 123 12.99 4.87 -1.92
N GLY A 124 11.72 4.75 -2.34
CA GLY A 124 10.63 4.17 -1.57
C GLY A 124 10.69 2.63 -1.54
N ASN A 125 9.55 1.99 -1.27
CA ASN A 125 9.47 0.53 -1.12
C ASN A 125 10.00 -0.25 -2.32
N VAL A 126 9.72 0.19 -3.55
CA VAL A 126 10.21 -0.47 -4.77
C VAL A 126 11.66 -0.10 -5.05
N GLY A 127 12.00 1.20 -5.02
CA GLY A 127 13.34 1.70 -5.34
C GLY A 127 14.41 1.08 -4.47
N LYS A 128 14.14 0.89 -3.17
CA LYS A 128 15.05 0.20 -2.24
C LYS A 128 15.36 -1.22 -2.71
N ILE A 129 14.35 -2.01 -3.03
CA ILE A 129 14.53 -3.41 -3.47
C ILE A 129 15.31 -3.46 -4.79
N VAL A 130 14.97 -2.58 -5.75
CA VAL A 130 15.67 -2.51 -7.04
C VAL A 130 17.13 -2.16 -6.84
N ALA A 131 17.44 -1.17 -5.98
CA ALA A 131 18.80 -0.76 -5.64
C ALA A 131 19.59 -1.86 -4.93
N ASP A 132 18.97 -2.54 -3.97
CA ASP A 132 19.63 -3.61 -3.21
C ASP A 132 20.00 -4.78 -4.12
N TRP A 133 19.10 -5.17 -5.02
CA TRP A 133 19.42 -6.20 -6.02
C TRP A 133 20.50 -5.74 -6.99
N ALA A 134 20.49 -4.46 -7.41
CA ALA A 134 21.55 -3.90 -8.24
C ALA A 134 22.93 -4.02 -7.57
N ARG A 135 23.02 -3.61 -6.30
CA ARG A 135 24.27 -3.70 -5.52
C ARG A 135 24.73 -5.15 -5.37
N LEU A 136 23.82 -6.08 -5.07
CA LEU A 136 24.11 -7.52 -5.00
C LEU A 136 24.65 -8.07 -6.34
N LEU A 137 24.20 -7.51 -7.46
CA LEU A 137 24.66 -7.88 -8.81
C LEU A 137 25.91 -7.09 -9.24
N GLY A 138 26.53 -6.31 -8.35
CA GLY A 138 27.76 -5.55 -8.61
C GLY A 138 27.56 -4.27 -9.44
N CYS A 139 26.33 -3.76 -9.53
CA CYS A 139 26.07 -2.50 -10.23
C CYS A 139 26.44 -1.29 -9.36
N GLU A 140 26.97 -0.25 -9.97
CA GLU A 140 26.98 1.08 -9.40
C GLU A 140 25.55 1.65 -9.42
N VAL A 141 25.06 2.14 -8.27
CA VAL A 141 23.69 2.64 -8.13
C VAL A 141 23.73 4.11 -7.70
N LEU A 142 23.12 4.95 -8.51
CA LEU A 142 22.92 6.38 -8.22
C LEU A 142 21.45 6.58 -7.86
N VAL A 143 21.18 7.30 -6.77
CA VAL A 143 19.80 7.50 -6.26
C VAL A 143 19.50 8.99 -6.13
N SER A 144 18.35 9.41 -6.64
CA SER A 144 17.78 10.74 -6.40
C SER A 144 16.41 10.57 -5.73
N ASP A 145 16.29 11.07 -4.50
CA ASP A 145 15.05 11.11 -3.70
C ASP A 145 15.06 12.38 -2.84
N PRO A 146 14.67 13.56 -3.39
CA PRO A 146 14.73 14.81 -2.66
C PRO A 146 13.99 14.80 -1.31
N PRO A 147 12.75 14.29 -1.19
CA PRO A 147 12.07 14.21 0.11
C PRO A 147 12.82 13.41 1.16
N LEU A 148 13.53 12.37 0.74
CA LEU A 148 14.33 11.56 1.65
C LEU A 148 15.62 12.25 2.05
N ALA A 149 16.24 13.00 1.12
CA ALA A 149 17.42 13.80 1.37
C ALA A 149 17.13 14.94 2.37
N ASP A 150 16.00 15.63 2.20
CA ASP A 150 15.56 16.69 3.11
C ASP A 150 15.35 16.14 4.53
N LYS A 151 14.65 15.01 4.63
CA LYS A 151 14.43 14.34 5.92
C LYS A 151 15.75 13.89 6.58
N ALA A 152 16.68 13.34 5.81
CA ALA A 152 17.98 12.92 6.33
C ALA A 152 18.80 14.11 6.84
N ALA A 153 18.72 15.26 6.17
CA ALA A 153 19.37 16.50 6.60
C ALA A 153 18.77 17.04 7.91
N GLU A 154 17.44 17.00 8.08
CA GLU A 154 16.77 17.39 9.32
C GLU A 154 17.13 16.49 10.50
N GLU A 155 17.28 15.19 10.27
CA GLU A 155 17.60 14.19 11.29
C GLU A 155 19.10 14.08 11.58
N ASN A 156 19.99 14.87 10.92
CA ASN A 156 21.46 14.76 10.98
C ASN A 156 21.94 13.30 10.78
N SER A 157 21.28 12.56 9.91
CA SER A 157 21.60 11.16 9.65
C SER A 157 22.65 11.04 8.54
N ASP A 158 23.69 10.22 8.76
CA ASP A 158 24.72 9.93 7.77
C ASP A 158 24.21 9.09 6.58
N TRP A 159 22.92 8.78 6.56
CA TRP A 159 22.32 7.94 5.54
C TRP A 159 21.81 8.76 4.36
N LEU A 160 22.72 9.19 3.51
CA LEU A 160 22.41 9.74 2.20
C LEU A 160 22.65 8.65 1.15
N PRO A 161 21.64 8.26 0.33
CA PRO A 161 21.93 7.58 -0.92
C PRO A 161 22.88 8.48 -1.71
N GLN A 162 23.86 7.89 -2.41
CA GLN A 162 24.76 8.69 -3.27
C GLN A 162 23.87 9.48 -4.24
N ASN A 163 23.76 10.78 -4.02
CA ASN A 163 22.96 11.65 -4.85
C ASN A 163 23.56 11.70 -6.25
N MET A 164 22.72 11.67 -7.27
CA MET A 164 23.12 12.16 -8.58
C MET A 164 23.33 13.66 -8.42
N GLU A 165 24.58 14.09 -8.53
CA GLU A 165 24.88 15.52 -8.66
C GLU A 165 24.17 16.05 -9.90
N ASN A 166 23.49 17.19 -9.75
CA ASN A 166 22.74 17.88 -10.80
C ASN A 166 23.60 18.21 -12.01
#